data_d10444a2a48dcca40cfa73a2a34b4492
#
_entry.id   d10444a2a48dcca40cfa73a2a34b4492
#
_cell.length_a   1.000
_cell.length_b   1.000
_cell.length_c   1.000
_cell.angle_alpha   90.00
_cell.angle_beta   90.00
_cell.angle_gamma   90.00
#
_symmetry.space_group_name_H-M   'P 1'
#
loop_
_entity.id
_entity.type
_entity.pdbx_description
1 polymer ?
#
loop_
_entity_poly.entity_id
_entity_poly.type
_entity_poly.pdbx_seq_one_letter_code
_entity_poly.pdbx_strand_id
1 'polypeptide(L)'
;MPLYRTLRVRDILSAAEALNNRWDRNLALTRLDTLGVPPRRRAGQLSGGQQAQVALTLALARRPKLLLLDEPLASLDPLARRDVMGWLMTCVAEDGLSVVFSSHVVSELERVAGYLVVLSAGHVQVAAPVDDLLETHRALTGPADAADSLAEQVKVVTMSRAGRQAQALVRTPDAPAGWSSRPVTMEELVLGYLKQSQARVVSGLAAVR
;
A
#
# COMPACT_ATOMS: atom_id res chain seq x y z
N MET A 1 5.04 12.44 9.28
CA MET A 1 5.56 13.31 10.39
C MET A 1 5.30 14.76 10.03
N PRO A 2 4.54 15.53 10.82
CA PRO A 2 4.29 16.93 10.51
C PRO A 2 5.58 17.76 10.73
N LEU A 3 5.87 18.65 9.78
CA LEU A 3 6.97 19.58 9.91
C LEU A 3 6.59 20.73 10.87
N TYR A 4 7.57 21.28 11.59
CA TYR A 4 7.39 22.50 12.38
C TYR A 4 7.15 23.71 11.45
N ARG A 5 5.90 24.11 11.28
CA ARG A 5 5.43 25.09 10.28
C ARG A 5 6.08 26.46 10.38
N THR A 6 6.51 26.86 11.58
CA THR A 6 7.16 28.14 11.87
C THR A 6 8.64 28.17 11.50
N LEU A 7 9.31 27.03 11.47
CA LEU A 7 10.73 26.93 11.14
C LEU A 7 10.96 27.00 9.63
N ARG A 8 12.14 27.51 9.25
CA ARG A 8 12.61 27.46 7.86
C ARG A 8 13.11 26.06 7.55
N VAL A 9 13.03 25.65 6.30
CA VAL A 9 13.50 24.34 5.85
C VAL A 9 14.97 24.09 6.26
N ARG A 10 15.85 25.09 6.10
CA ARG A 10 17.25 24.99 6.52
C ARG A 10 17.41 24.75 8.03
N ASP A 11 16.56 25.37 8.85
CA ASP A 11 16.64 25.25 10.30
C ASP A 11 16.18 23.85 10.75
N ILE A 12 15.17 23.29 10.06
CA ILE A 12 14.72 21.90 10.24
C ILE A 12 15.83 20.92 9.85
N LEU A 13 16.52 21.15 8.71
CA LEU A 13 17.65 20.31 8.28
C LEU A 13 18.78 20.33 9.32
N SER A 14 19.18 21.52 9.78
CA SER A 14 20.24 21.66 10.77
C SER A 14 19.88 20.97 12.10
N ALA A 15 18.63 21.09 12.53
CA ALA A 15 18.15 20.40 13.73
C ALA A 15 18.16 18.87 13.53
N ALA A 16 17.69 18.39 12.36
CA ALA A 16 17.69 16.97 12.04
C ALA A 16 19.12 16.41 12.01
N GLU A 17 20.07 17.13 11.42
CA GLU A 17 21.49 16.77 11.42
C GLU A 17 22.07 16.70 12.84
N ALA A 18 21.80 17.69 13.67
CA ALA A 18 22.30 17.73 15.05
C ALA A 18 21.74 16.63 15.95
N LEU A 19 20.52 16.15 15.65
CA LEU A 19 19.82 15.14 16.44
C LEU A 19 20.07 13.69 15.97
N ASN A 20 20.79 13.48 14.86
CA ASN A 20 20.99 12.16 14.31
C ASN A 20 22.47 11.84 14.08
N ASN A 21 22.95 10.75 14.68
CA ASN A 21 24.31 10.27 14.53
C ASN A 21 24.65 9.79 13.10
N ARG A 22 23.64 9.40 12.33
CA ARG A 22 23.74 9.08 10.91
C ARG A 22 22.92 10.10 10.13
N TRP A 23 23.58 10.92 9.36
CA TRP A 23 22.93 11.94 8.56
C TRP A 23 23.64 12.12 7.23
N ASP A 24 22.90 11.98 6.13
CA ASP A 24 23.40 12.27 4.79
C ASP A 24 22.95 13.67 4.34
N ARG A 25 23.83 14.64 4.60
CA ARG A 25 23.59 16.03 4.22
C ARG A 25 23.48 16.21 2.72
N ASN A 26 24.30 15.49 1.94
CA ASN A 26 24.32 15.63 0.48
C ASN A 26 22.99 15.12 -0.12
N LEU A 27 22.50 13.96 0.30
CA LEU A 27 21.20 13.46 -0.10
C LEU A 27 20.10 14.49 0.19
N ALA A 28 20.08 15.06 1.41
CA ALA A 28 19.05 16.01 1.80
C ALA A 28 19.08 17.27 0.93
N LEU A 29 20.25 17.86 0.71
CA LEU A 29 20.42 19.09 -0.07
C LEU A 29 20.10 18.86 -1.55
N THR A 30 20.65 17.79 -2.15
CA THR A 30 20.39 17.46 -3.56
C THR A 30 18.90 17.22 -3.79
N ARG A 31 18.21 16.50 -2.89
CA ARG A 31 16.78 16.28 -3.04
C ARG A 31 15.98 17.56 -2.94
N LEU A 32 16.27 18.45 -2.00
CA LEU A 32 15.58 19.74 -1.87
C LEU A 32 15.80 20.63 -3.08
N ASP A 33 16.98 20.61 -3.67
CA ASP A 33 17.29 21.35 -4.90
C ASP A 33 16.46 20.81 -6.08
N THR A 34 16.43 19.49 -6.26
CA THR A 34 15.59 18.81 -7.26
C THR A 34 14.10 19.16 -7.09
N LEU A 35 13.63 19.29 -5.87
CA LEU A 35 12.24 19.66 -5.56
C LEU A 35 11.96 21.17 -5.73
N GLY A 36 12.98 21.98 -6.01
CA GLY A 36 12.86 23.43 -6.07
C GLY A 36 12.39 24.05 -4.74
N VAL A 37 12.72 23.44 -3.60
CA VAL A 37 12.30 23.91 -2.28
C VAL A 37 13.33 24.89 -1.73
N PRO A 38 13.01 26.21 -1.62
CA PRO A 38 13.97 27.19 -1.12
C PRO A 38 14.29 26.97 0.37
N PRO A 39 15.56 26.80 0.75
CA PRO A 39 15.95 26.52 2.15
C PRO A 39 15.52 27.59 3.15
N ARG A 40 15.35 28.84 2.69
CA ARG A 40 14.93 29.98 3.51
C ARG A 40 13.42 30.08 3.73
N ARG A 41 12.60 29.30 2.96
CA ARG A 41 11.15 29.32 3.10
C ARG A 41 10.73 28.60 4.39
N ARG A 42 9.69 29.11 5.06
CA ARG A 42 9.10 28.43 6.22
C ARG A 42 8.32 27.19 5.76
N ALA A 43 8.39 26.11 6.53
CA ALA A 43 7.68 24.87 6.18
C ALA A 43 6.16 25.06 6.01
N GLY A 44 5.56 25.94 6.82
CA GLY A 44 4.14 26.27 6.69
C GLY A 44 3.73 27.03 5.42
N GLN A 45 4.69 27.53 4.65
CA GLN A 45 4.46 28.21 3.37
C GLN A 45 4.64 27.30 2.15
N LEU A 46 5.05 26.05 2.39
CA LEU A 46 5.13 25.01 1.36
C LEU A 46 3.75 24.44 1.09
N SER A 47 3.52 23.96 -0.15
CA SER A 47 2.33 23.15 -0.43
C SER A 47 2.33 21.87 0.39
N GLY A 48 1.17 21.22 0.57
CA GLY A 48 1.07 19.96 1.27
C GLY A 48 2.01 18.90 0.68
N GLY A 49 2.07 18.80 -0.65
CA GLY A 49 2.98 17.90 -1.35
C GLY A 49 4.45 18.21 -1.10
N GLN A 50 4.84 19.50 -1.13
CA GLN A 50 6.21 19.89 -0.80
C GLN A 50 6.56 19.57 0.66
N GLN A 51 5.62 19.77 1.60
CA GLN A 51 5.83 19.40 3.00
C GLN A 51 6.06 17.89 3.16
N ALA A 52 5.25 17.07 2.49
CA ALA A 52 5.40 15.61 2.50
C ALA A 52 6.76 15.18 1.93
N GLN A 53 7.19 15.77 0.81
CA GLN A 53 8.48 15.45 0.21
C GLN A 53 9.67 15.91 1.07
N VAL A 54 9.58 17.07 1.73
CA VAL A 54 10.61 17.51 2.71
C VAL A 54 10.65 16.53 3.90
N ALA A 55 9.51 16.12 4.45
CA ALA A 55 9.46 15.15 5.54
C ALA A 55 10.07 13.80 5.15
N LEU A 56 9.79 13.31 3.95
CA LEU A 56 10.39 12.09 3.42
C LEU A 56 11.91 12.24 3.22
N THR A 57 12.36 13.39 2.71
CA THR A 57 13.80 13.70 2.57
C THR A 57 14.52 13.63 3.92
N LEU A 58 13.94 14.22 4.97
CA LEU A 58 14.48 14.15 6.32
C LEU A 58 14.55 12.71 6.85
N ALA A 59 13.54 11.89 6.56
CA ALA A 59 13.52 10.51 6.99
C ALA A 59 14.60 9.67 6.29
N LEU A 60 14.78 9.83 4.98
CA LEU A 60 15.76 9.11 4.18
C LEU A 60 17.20 9.58 4.43
N ALA A 61 17.42 10.87 4.69
CA ALA A 61 18.74 11.40 5.03
C ALA A 61 19.32 10.81 6.32
N ARG A 62 18.50 10.21 7.17
CA ARG A 62 18.94 9.44 8.36
C ARG A 62 19.53 8.07 8.02
N ARG A 63 19.50 7.67 6.74
CA ARG A 63 19.95 6.36 6.27
C ARG A 63 19.37 5.20 7.11
N PRO A 64 18.04 5.11 7.24
CA PRO A 64 17.39 4.05 8.01
C PRO A 64 17.50 2.71 7.28
N LYS A 65 17.48 1.61 8.06
CA LYS A 65 17.33 0.25 7.49
C LYS A 65 15.89 -0.09 7.19
N LEU A 66 14.96 0.49 7.94
CA LEU A 66 13.51 0.30 7.79
C LEU A 66 12.83 1.66 7.83
N LEU A 67 11.97 1.92 6.84
CA LEU A 67 11.14 3.10 6.75
C LEU A 67 9.66 2.72 6.81
N LEU A 68 8.95 3.30 7.78
CA LEU A 68 7.50 3.12 7.92
C LEU A 68 6.81 4.41 7.48
N LEU A 69 5.94 4.30 6.49
CA LEU A 69 5.23 5.42 5.88
C LEU A 69 3.72 5.19 5.94
N ASP A 70 3.02 6.13 6.53
CA ASP A 70 1.56 6.11 6.60
C ASP A 70 1.00 7.09 5.57
N GLU A 71 0.30 6.55 4.55
CA GLU A 71 -0.30 7.28 3.43
C GLU A 71 0.64 8.32 2.78
N PRO A 72 1.90 7.96 2.43
CA PRO A 72 2.93 8.95 2.05
C PRO A 72 2.61 9.70 0.76
N LEU A 73 1.71 9.17 -0.08
CA LEU A 73 1.38 9.71 -1.39
C LEU A 73 0.05 10.48 -1.42
N ALA A 74 -0.73 10.45 -0.33
CA ALA A 74 -2.10 10.99 -0.32
C ALA A 74 -2.20 12.49 -0.68
N SER A 75 -1.19 13.30 -0.31
CA SER A 75 -1.18 14.75 -0.56
C SER A 75 -0.43 15.16 -1.83
N LEU A 76 0.02 14.20 -2.63
CA LEU A 76 0.80 14.45 -3.84
C LEU A 76 -0.07 14.42 -5.10
N ASP A 77 0.26 15.24 -6.07
CA ASP A 77 -0.26 15.12 -7.43
C ASP A 77 0.32 13.86 -8.14
N PRO A 78 -0.26 13.41 -9.26
CA PRO A 78 0.18 12.17 -9.92
C PRO A 78 1.65 12.16 -10.36
N LEU A 79 2.21 13.32 -10.74
CA LEU A 79 3.61 13.39 -11.14
C LEU A 79 4.54 13.27 -9.94
N ALA A 80 4.24 14.01 -8.86
CA ALA A 80 4.98 13.93 -7.61
C ALA A 80 4.91 12.53 -6.96
N ARG A 81 3.76 11.83 -7.06
CA ARG A 81 3.64 10.43 -6.61
C ARG A 81 4.62 9.50 -7.33
N ARG A 82 4.68 9.62 -8.66
CA ARG A 82 5.60 8.81 -9.48
C ARG A 82 7.06 9.09 -9.14
N ASP A 83 7.41 10.37 -8.96
CA ASP A 83 8.76 10.79 -8.59
C ASP A 83 9.18 10.24 -7.22
N VAL A 84 8.31 10.39 -6.21
CA VAL A 84 8.56 9.85 -4.86
C VAL A 84 8.70 8.33 -4.88
N MET A 85 7.83 7.64 -5.61
CA MET A 85 7.88 6.19 -5.72
C MET A 85 9.17 5.72 -6.41
N GLY A 86 9.57 6.37 -7.51
CA GLY A 86 10.83 6.08 -8.19
C GLY A 86 12.03 6.26 -7.27
N TRP A 87 12.05 7.36 -6.51
CA TRP A 87 13.13 7.62 -5.55
C TRP A 87 13.17 6.58 -4.41
N LEU A 88 12.01 6.18 -3.86
CA LEU A 88 11.95 5.11 -2.86
C LEU A 88 12.48 3.78 -3.41
N MET A 89 12.12 3.43 -4.65
CA MET A 89 12.60 2.20 -5.27
C MET A 89 14.12 2.24 -5.52
N THR A 90 14.67 3.39 -5.87
CA THR A 90 16.13 3.58 -5.96
C THR A 90 16.79 3.33 -4.60
N CYS A 91 16.27 3.92 -3.52
CA CYS A 91 16.81 3.68 -2.17
C CYS A 91 16.69 2.21 -1.72
N VAL A 92 15.61 1.51 -2.11
CA VAL A 92 15.47 0.07 -1.85
C VAL A 92 16.54 -0.73 -2.59
N ALA A 93 16.76 -0.44 -3.88
CA ALA A 93 17.68 -1.20 -4.72
C ALA A 93 19.16 -0.92 -4.38
N GLU A 94 19.52 0.34 -4.13
CA GLU A 94 20.92 0.75 -3.96
C GLU A 94 21.38 0.75 -2.51
N ASP A 95 20.51 1.15 -1.58
CA ASP A 95 20.85 1.31 -0.17
C ASP A 95 20.40 0.12 0.71
N GLY A 96 19.69 -0.87 0.15
CA GLY A 96 19.12 -2.01 0.89
C GLY A 96 18.05 -1.58 1.90
N LEU A 97 17.36 -0.47 1.62
CA LEU A 97 16.27 0.05 2.46
C LEU A 97 15.06 -0.89 2.41
N SER A 98 14.55 -1.28 3.57
CA SER A 98 13.23 -1.90 3.67
C SER A 98 12.16 -0.82 3.87
N VAL A 99 11.07 -0.88 3.07
CA VAL A 99 9.98 0.08 3.17
C VAL A 99 8.67 -0.65 3.46
N VAL A 100 7.96 -0.21 4.48
CA VAL A 100 6.56 -0.57 4.73
C VAL A 100 5.74 0.70 4.60
N PHE A 101 4.79 0.71 3.69
CA PHE A 101 3.90 1.85 3.55
C PHE A 101 2.44 1.45 3.41
N SER A 102 1.55 2.26 4.00
CA SER A 102 0.12 2.12 3.83
C SER A 102 -0.34 2.89 2.61
N SER A 103 -1.32 2.38 1.89
CA SER A 103 -2.08 3.10 0.86
C SER A 103 -3.50 2.56 0.78
N HIS A 104 -4.45 3.43 0.52
CA HIS A 104 -5.81 3.07 0.14
C HIS A 104 -5.99 2.99 -1.39
N VAL A 105 -4.95 3.30 -2.16
CA VAL A 105 -4.94 3.24 -3.63
C VAL A 105 -4.11 2.04 -4.08
N VAL A 106 -4.78 0.93 -4.36
CA VAL A 106 -4.12 -0.36 -4.67
C VAL A 106 -3.23 -0.29 -5.91
N SER A 107 -3.63 0.49 -6.92
CA SER A 107 -2.85 0.65 -8.15
C SER A 107 -1.45 1.29 -7.95
N GLU A 108 -1.25 1.99 -6.84
CA GLU A 108 0.07 2.51 -6.45
C GLU A 108 1.00 1.39 -5.98
N LEU A 109 0.43 0.31 -5.42
CA LEU A 109 1.15 -0.83 -4.86
C LEU A 109 1.57 -1.86 -5.94
N GLU A 110 0.74 -2.06 -6.95
CA GLU A 110 0.89 -3.14 -7.94
C GLU A 110 2.27 -3.23 -8.60
N ARG A 111 2.95 -2.09 -8.71
CA ARG A 111 4.25 -2.02 -9.42
C ARG A 111 5.47 -2.14 -8.52
N VAL A 112 5.28 -2.06 -7.21
CA VAL A 112 6.40 -1.86 -6.26
C VAL A 112 6.33 -2.77 -5.05
N ALA A 113 5.15 -3.25 -4.68
CA ALA A 113 4.99 -4.10 -3.51
C ALA A 113 5.42 -5.53 -3.81
N GLY A 114 6.48 -6.01 -3.14
CA GLY A 114 6.85 -7.43 -3.16
C GLY A 114 6.08 -8.27 -2.13
N TYR A 115 5.49 -7.63 -1.12
CA TYR A 115 4.74 -8.30 -0.06
C TYR A 115 3.48 -7.50 0.29
N LEU A 116 2.35 -8.17 0.44
CA LEU A 116 1.07 -7.56 0.76
C LEU A 116 0.58 -7.99 2.13
N VAL A 117 0.12 -7.01 2.92
CA VAL A 117 -0.61 -7.24 4.16
C VAL A 117 -1.94 -6.50 4.07
N VAL A 118 -3.06 -7.23 4.12
CA VAL A 118 -4.41 -6.63 4.19
C VAL A 118 -4.88 -6.65 5.63
N LEU A 119 -5.15 -5.46 6.17
CA LEU A 119 -5.66 -5.26 7.52
C LEU A 119 -7.12 -4.81 7.48
N SER A 120 -7.98 -5.44 8.26
CA SER A 120 -9.37 -5.02 8.43
C SER A 120 -9.87 -5.38 9.82
N ALA A 121 -10.62 -4.47 10.45
CA ALA A 121 -11.17 -4.64 11.80
C ALA A 121 -10.11 -5.07 12.84
N GLY A 122 -8.88 -4.53 12.75
CA GLY A 122 -7.79 -4.86 13.67
C GLY A 122 -7.13 -6.22 13.45
N HIS A 123 -7.50 -6.97 12.39
CA HIS A 123 -6.97 -8.29 12.10
C HIS A 123 -6.30 -8.35 10.72
N VAL A 124 -5.24 -9.16 10.63
CA VAL A 124 -4.63 -9.50 9.35
C VAL A 124 -5.55 -10.46 8.60
N GLN A 125 -6.01 -10.06 7.42
CA GLN A 125 -6.85 -10.90 6.56
C GLN A 125 -6.01 -11.79 5.65
N VAL A 126 -4.93 -11.25 5.12
CA VAL A 126 -3.92 -11.97 4.33
C VAL A 126 -2.57 -11.28 4.49
N ALA A 127 -1.50 -12.06 4.51
CA ALA A 127 -0.12 -11.58 4.51
C ALA A 127 0.74 -12.60 3.76
N ALA A 128 1.27 -12.20 2.58
CA ALA A 128 2.15 -13.05 1.76
C ALA A 128 2.85 -12.25 0.67
N PRO A 129 3.86 -12.83 0.00
CA PRO A 129 4.42 -12.30 -1.25
C PRO A 129 3.30 -12.09 -2.28
N VAL A 130 3.39 -10.98 -3.03
CA VAL A 130 2.37 -10.59 -4.01
C VAL A 130 2.25 -11.66 -5.11
N ASP A 131 3.38 -12.15 -5.61
CA ASP A 131 3.40 -13.15 -6.67
C ASP A 131 2.69 -14.45 -6.22
N ASP A 132 2.96 -14.93 -5.01
CA ASP A 132 2.30 -16.11 -4.44
C ASP A 132 0.79 -15.92 -4.33
N LEU A 133 0.35 -14.70 -3.97
CA LEU A 133 -1.07 -14.39 -3.88
C LEU A 133 -1.73 -14.40 -5.26
N LEU A 134 -1.10 -13.79 -6.27
CA LEU A 134 -1.62 -13.74 -7.63
C LEU A 134 -1.62 -15.13 -8.31
N GLU A 135 -0.65 -15.98 -7.99
CA GLU A 135 -0.58 -17.35 -8.51
C GLU A 135 -1.60 -18.29 -7.88
N THR A 136 -1.86 -18.13 -6.58
CA THR A 136 -2.73 -19.05 -5.82
C THR A 136 -4.19 -18.63 -5.79
N HIS A 137 -4.55 -17.46 -6.34
CA HIS A 137 -5.94 -16.99 -6.38
C HIS A 137 -6.46 -16.90 -7.82
N ARG A 138 -7.76 -17.17 -7.98
CA ARG A 138 -8.47 -17.08 -9.27
C ARG A 138 -9.80 -16.37 -9.11
N ALA A 139 -10.18 -15.61 -10.13
CA ALA A 139 -11.53 -15.13 -10.31
C ALA A 139 -12.31 -16.13 -11.16
N LEU A 140 -13.34 -16.71 -10.58
CA LEU A 140 -14.18 -17.71 -11.23
C LEU A 140 -15.53 -17.12 -11.61
N THR A 141 -16.07 -17.57 -12.76
CA THR A 141 -17.44 -17.28 -13.19
C THR A 141 -18.09 -18.60 -13.59
N GLY A 142 -19.28 -18.86 -13.09
CA GLY A 142 -20.01 -20.10 -13.36
C GLY A 142 -21.50 -20.01 -13.05
N PRO A 143 -22.23 -21.14 -13.10
CA PRO A 143 -23.65 -21.17 -12.82
C PRO A 143 -23.96 -20.84 -11.35
N ALA A 144 -25.04 -20.09 -11.12
CA ALA A 144 -25.43 -19.69 -9.76
C ALA A 144 -25.87 -20.87 -8.88
N ASP A 145 -26.42 -21.91 -9.47
CA ASP A 145 -26.86 -23.15 -8.81
C ASP A 145 -25.66 -24.04 -8.39
N ALA A 146 -24.51 -23.91 -9.05
CA ALA A 146 -23.28 -24.60 -8.67
C ALA A 146 -22.46 -23.87 -7.57
N ALA A 147 -22.91 -22.71 -7.11
CA ALA A 147 -22.15 -21.87 -6.18
C ALA A 147 -21.91 -22.51 -4.79
N ASP A 148 -22.89 -23.26 -4.30
CA ASP A 148 -22.77 -23.92 -3.00
C ASP A 148 -21.78 -25.10 -3.05
N SER A 149 -21.84 -25.90 -4.12
CA SER A 149 -20.89 -26.99 -4.35
C SER A 149 -19.45 -26.50 -4.60
N LEU A 150 -19.27 -25.30 -5.13
CA LEU A 150 -17.94 -24.68 -5.24
C LEU A 150 -17.31 -24.45 -3.87
N ALA A 151 -18.09 -23.98 -2.91
CA ALA A 151 -17.58 -23.70 -1.55
C ALA A 151 -17.14 -24.95 -0.79
N GLU A 152 -17.62 -26.13 -1.18
CA GLU A 152 -17.18 -27.42 -0.66
C GLU A 152 -15.87 -27.91 -1.29
N GLN A 153 -15.58 -27.48 -2.51
CA GLN A 153 -14.41 -27.94 -3.28
C GLN A 153 -13.18 -27.07 -3.11
N VAL A 154 -13.37 -25.74 -2.96
CA VAL A 154 -12.28 -24.77 -2.90
C VAL A 154 -12.49 -23.74 -1.80
N LYS A 155 -11.41 -23.13 -1.35
CA LYS A 155 -11.47 -22.06 -0.35
C LYS A 155 -11.97 -20.77 -1.02
N VAL A 156 -13.24 -20.45 -0.81
CA VAL A 156 -13.87 -19.22 -1.29
C VAL A 156 -13.49 -18.04 -0.38
N VAL A 157 -12.96 -16.97 -0.98
CA VAL A 157 -12.70 -15.69 -0.31
C VAL A 157 -13.96 -14.85 -0.34
N THR A 158 -14.54 -14.64 -1.53
CA THR A 158 -15.85 -13.99 -1.70
C THR A 158 -16.64 -14.66 -2.80
N MET A 159 -17.96 -14.58 -2.69
CA MET A 159 -18.91 -15.03 -3.72
C MET A 159 -20.03 -14.02 -3.87
N SER A 160 -20.42 -13.78 -5.10
CA SER A 160 -21.60 -12.98 -5.46
C SER A 160 -22.43 -13.71 -6.49
N ARG A 161 -23.76 -13.57 -6.43
CA ARG A 161 -24.72 -14.15 -7.38
C ARG A 161 -25.45 -13.02 -8.09
N ALA A 162 -25.50 -13.08 -9.39
CA ALA A 162 -26.23 -12.12 -10.23
C ALA A 162 -27.05 -12.89 -11.30
N GLY A 163 -28.36 -13.00 -11.07
CA GLY A 163 -29.25 -13.77 -11.92
C GLY A 163 -28.83 -15.26 -11.97
N ARG A 164 -28.50 -15.73 -13.17
CA ARG A 164 -28.09 -17.12 -13.40
C ARG A 164 -26.60 -17.39 -13.30
N GLN A 165 -25.81 -16.36 -12.98
CA GLN A 165 -24.36 -16.46 -12.84
C GLN A 165 -23.90 -16.19 -11.42
N ALA A 166 -22.83 -16.87 -11.01
CA ALA A 166 -22.07 -16.58 -9.82
C ALA A 166 -20.65 -16.17 -10.20
N GLN A 167 -20.10 -15.24 -9.43
CA GLN A 167 -18.71 -14.84 -9.49
C GLN A 167 -18.07 -15.10 -8.13
N ALA A 168 -16.90 -15.70 -8.12
CA ALA A 168 -16.18 -16.02 -6.89
C ALA A 168 -14.70 -15.63 -7.00
N LEU A 169 -14.16 -15.07 -5.92
CA LEU A 169 -12.73 -15.02 -5.69
C LEU A 169 -12.39 -16.24 -4.82
N VAL A 170 -11.50 -17.07 -5.31
CA VAL A 170 -11.14 -18.33 -4.64
C VAL A 170 -9.62 -18.45 -4.49
N ARG A 171 -9.21 -19.22 -3.47
CA ARG A 171 -7.81 -19.62 -3.31
C ARG A 171 -7.63 -21.03 -3.83
N THR A 172 -7.28 -21.13 -5.11
CA THR A 172 -6.95 -22.38 -5.81
C THR A 172 -6.09 -22.06 -7.03
N PRO A 173 -5.13 -22.88 -7.39
CA PRO A 173 -4.37 -22.72 -8.63
C PRO A 173 -5.22 -23.04 -9.86
N ASP A 174 -6.15 -24.00 -9.73
CA ASP A 174 -6.93 -24.56 -10.83
C ASP A 174 -8.43 -24.28 -10.68
N ALA A 175 -9.13 -24.17 -11.81
CA ALA A 175 -10.58 -24.00 -11.84
C ALA A 175 -11.28 -25.37 -11.73
N PRO A 176 -12.28 -25.50 -10.85
CA PRO A 176 -13.16 -26.67 -10.85
C PRO A 176 -13.95 -26.80 -12.16
N ALA A 177 -14.37 -28.02 -12.48
CA ALA A 177 -15.17 -28.28 -13.69
C ALA A 177 -16.46 -27.42 -13.73
N GLY A 178 -16.75 -26.87 -14.89
CA GLY A 178 -17.93 -26.03 -15.11
C GLY A 178 -17.73 -24.54 -14.74
N TRP A 179 -16.55 -24.16 -14.24
CA TRP A 179 -16.21 -22.76 -13.93
C TRP A 179 -15.18 -22.21 -14.90
N SER A 180 -15.44 -21.02 -15.43
CA SER A 180 -14.46 -20.23 -16.18
C SER A 180 -13.53 -19.52 -15.20
N SER A 181 -12.23 -19.56 -15.46
CA SER A 181 -11.18 -19.00 -14.59
C SER A 181 -10.40 -17.93 -15.32
N ARG A 182 -10.03 -16.88 -14.57
CA ARG A 182 -9.01 -15.92 -14.98
C ARG A 182 -8.10 -15.53 -13.83
N PRO A 183 -6.89 -15.03 -14.11
CA PRO A 183 -6.05 -14.42 -13.09
C PRO A 183 -6.77 -13.28 -12.38
N VAL A 184 -6.42 -13.07 -11.12
CA VAL A 184 -6.90 -11.94 -10.32
C VAL A 184 -5.96 -10.76 -10.43
N THR A 185 -6.49 -9.54 -10.30
CA THR A 185 -5.67 -8.35 -10.06
C THR A 185 -5.42 -8.16 -8.56
N MET A 186 -4.40 -7.40 -8.20
CA MET A 186 -4.16 -7.07 -6.79
C MET A 186 -5.36 -6.33 -6.18
N GLU A 187 -6.01 -5.45 -6.94
CA GLU A 187 -7.19 -4.73 -6.49
C GLU A 187 -8.35 -5.67 -6.16
N GLU A 188 -8.65 -6.63 -7.03
CA GLU A 188 -9.71 -7.63 -6.80
C GLU A 188 -9.40 -8.48 -5.55
N LEU A 189 -8.14 -8.84 -5.35
CA LEU A 189 -7.69 -9.60 -4.20
C LEU A 189 -7.88 -8.81 -2.90
N VAL A 190 -7.40 -7.56 -2.85
CA VAL A 190 -7.56 -6.69 -1.68
C VAL A 190 -9.04 -6.47 -1.37
N LEU A 191 -9.84 -6.08 -2.37
CA LEU A 191 -11.28 -5.87 -2.20
C LEU A 191 -12.00 -7.13 -1.75
N GLY A 192 -11.59 -8.30 -2.24
CA GLY A 192 -12.14 -9.59 -1.83
C GLY A 192 -11.93 -9.84 -0.33
N TYR A 193 -10.71 -9.71 0.16
CA TYR A 193 -10.41 -9.91 1.58
C TYR A 193 -11.08 -8.87 2.49
N LEU A 194 -11.20 -7.61 2.06
CA LEU A 194 -11.93 -6.59 2.80
C LEU A 194 -13.42 -6.91 2.90
N LYS A 195 -14.07 -7.34 1.81
CA LYS A 195 -15.47 -7.78 1.81
C LYS A 195 -15.70 -9.00 2.70
N GLN A 196 -14.80 -9.98 2.66
CA GLN A 196 -14.87 -11.16 3.53
C GLN A 196 -14.84 -10.76 5.02
N SER A 197 -13.96 -9.83 5.38
CA SER A 197 -13.85 -9.33 6.75
C SER A 197 -15.14 -8.63 7.19
N GLN A 198 -15.72 -7.76 6.35
CA GLN A 198 -16.97 -7.08 6.65
C GLN A 198 -18.13 -8.06 6.88
N ALA A 199 -18.25 -9.09 6.04
CA ALA A 199 -19.27 -10.11 6.18
C ALA A 199 -19.15 -10.88 7.50
N ARG A 200 -17.92 -11.20 7.94
CA ARG A 200 -17.68 -11.85 9.25
C ARG A 200 -18.08 -10.98 10.44
N VAL A 201 -17.78 -9.68 10.38
CA VAL A 201 -18.16 -8.74 11.44
C VAL A 201 -19.68 -8.64 11.56
N VAL A 202 -20.40 -8.53 10.45
CA VAL A 202 -21.85 -8.47 10.43
C VAL A 202 -22.48 -9.77 10.97
N SER A 203 -21.97 -10.93 10.57
CA SER A 203 -22.45 -12.23 11.04
C SER A 203 -22.14 -12.44 12.54
N GLY A 204 -20.98 -11.99 13.03
CA GLY A 204 -20.64 -12.03 14.46
C GLY A 204 -21.53 -11.16 15.32
N LEU A 205 -21.90 -9.97 14.84
CA LEU A 205 -22.84 -9.09 15.55
C LEU A 205 -24.28 -9.63 15.58
N ALA A 206 -24.70 -10.38 14.55
CA ALA A 206 -26.01 -11.02 14.50
C ALA A 206 -26.12 -12.23 15.43
N ALA A 207 -25.00 -12.91 15.74
CA ALA A 207 -24.94 -14.07 16.64
C ALA A 207 -24.93 -13.69 18.14
N VAL A 208 -24.78 -12.41 18.48
CA VAL A 208 -24.73 -11.90 19.87
C VAL A 208 -26.08 -11.27 20.31
N ARG A 209 -27.08 -11.31 19.44
CA ARG A 209 -28.47 -10.91 19.75
C ARG A 209 -29.35 -12.15 19.93
#